data_81d16ced007b5dc81a55b1a0c54733a9
#
_entry.id   81d16ced007b5dc81a55b1a0c54733a9
#
_cell.length_a   1.000
_cell.length_b   1.000
_cell.length_c   1.000
_cell.angle_alpha   90.00
_cell.angle_beta   90.00
_cell.angle_gamma   90.00
#
_symmetry.space_group_name_H-M   'P 1'
#
loop_
_entity.id
_entity.type
_entity.pdbx_description
1 polymer ?
#
loop_
_entity_poly.entity_id
_entity_poly.type
_entity_poly.pdbx_seq_one_letter_code
_entity_poly.pdbx_strand_id
1 'polypeptide(L)' 'MAAYMVDTYILRYDLKEERPWFVINYKEKGKKKNVSWFPPPENAVFLSDMLRNEKPVYFVESHGKKYLTTSYEPVGEEES' A
#
# COMPACT_ATOMS: atom_id res chain seq x y z
N MET A 1 12.89 -8.30 9.95
CA MET A 1 12.00 -7.30 9.32
C MET A 1 12.41 -7.09 7.87
N ALA A 2 11.44 -7.06 6.99
CA ALA A 2 11.67 -6.84 5.57
C ALA A 2 10.84 -5.67 5.10
N ALA A 3 11.45 -4.77 4.33
CA ALA A 3 10.76 -3.58 3.83
C ALA A 3 11.07 -3.45 2.34
N TYR A 4 10.03 -3.32 1.53
CA TYR A 4 10.17 -3.23 0.07
C TYR A 4 9.41 -2.01 -0.42
N MET A 5 10.05 -1.22 -1.30
CA MET A 5 9.37 -0.07 -1.88
C MET A 5 8.32 -0.55 -2.88
N VAL A 6 7.12 -0.01 -2.75
CA VAL A 6 6.03 -0.35 -3.68
C VAL A 6 6.31 0.34 -5.02
N ASP A 7 6.33 -0.46 -6.09
CA ASP A 7 6.58 0.07 -7.43
C ASP A 7 5.32 0.63 -8.06
N THR A 8 4.28 -0.20 -8.11
CA THR A 8 3.01 0.16 -8.72
C THR A 8 1.90 -0.45 -7.90
N TYR A 9 0.69 0.01 -8.17
CA TYR A 9 -0.47 -0.52 -7.46
C TYR A 9 -1.68 -0.50 -8.38
N ILE A 10 -2.67 -1.33 -8.05
CA ILE A 10 -3.93 -1.39 -8.75
C ILE A 10 -5.04 -1.29 -7.71
N LEU A 11 -5.99 -0.39 -7.94
CA LEU A 11 -7.16 -0.27 -7.09
C LEU A 11 -8.36 -0.77 -7.89
N ARG A 12 -9.00 -1.81 -7.39
CA ARG A 12 -10.14 -2.42 -8.07
C ARG A 12 -11.34 -2.45 -7.16
N TYR A 13 -12.50 -2.47 -7.75
CA TYR A 13 -13.72 -2.71 -7.02
C TYR A 13 -14.40 -3.92 -7.64
N ASP A 14 -14.61 -4.97 -6.82
CA ASP A 14 -15.24 -6.19 -7.29
C ASP A 14 -16.74 -5.96 -7.33
N LEU A 15 -17.30 -5.89 -8.53
CA LEU A 15 -18.71 -5.55 -8.70
C LEU A 15 -19.63 -6.65 -8.22
N LYS A 16 -19.17 -7.90 -8.26
CA LYS A 16 -20.00 -9.03 -7.82
C LYS A 16 -20.03 -9.13 -6.31
N GLU A 17 -18.84 -9.06 -5.68
CA GLU A 17 -18.74 -9.18 -4.23
C GLU A 17 -18.93 -7.85 -3.53
N GLU A 18 -18.95 -6.76 -4.32
CA GLU A 18 -19.20 -5.41 -3.81
C GLU A 18 -18.20 -5.01 -2.74
N ARG A 19 -16.92 -5.14 -3.07
CA ARG A 19 -15.87 -4.77 -2.12
C ARG A 19 -14.61 -4.33 -2.87
N PRO A 20 -13.80 -3.48 -2.23
CA PRO A 20 -12.52 -3.07 -2.83
C PRO A 20 -11.55 -4.23 -2.87
N TRP A 21 -10.70 -4.23 -3.88
CA TRP A 21 -9.64 -5.24 -4.03
C TRP A 21 -8.38 -4.51 -4.47
N PHE A 22 -7.41 -4.43 -3.57
CA PHE A 22 -6.17 -3.70 -3.82
C PHE A 22 -5.03 -4.67 -4.08
N VAL A 23 -4.16 -4.28 -5.01
CA VAL A 23 -2.96 -5.04 -5.33
C VAL A 23 -1.80 -4.07 -5.35
N ILE A 24 -0.71 -4.44 -4.70
CA ILE A 24 0.54 -3.68 -4.77
C ILE A 24 1.62 -4.58 -5.35
N ASN A 25 2.54 -3.96 -6.07
CA ASN A 25 3.66 -4.67 -6.69
C ASN A 25 4.96 -4.12 -6.15
N TYR A 26 5.89 -5.01 -5.89
CA TYR A 26 7.22 -4.63 -5.41
C TYR A 26 8.23 -5.64 -5.95
N LYS A 27 9.50 -5.38 -5.72
CA LYS A 27 10.56 -6.29 -6.13
C LYS A 27 11.33 -6.76 -4.92
N GLU A 28 11.63 -8.05 -4.90
CA GLU A 28 12.47 -8.65 -3.88
C GLU A 28 13.61 -9.34 -4.59
N LYS A 29 14.84 -8.86 -4.37
CA LYS A 29 16.03 -9.42 -5.01
C LYS A 29 15.87 -9.47 -6.52
N GLY A 30 15.29 -8.42 -7.10
CA GLY A 30 15.10 -8.31 -8.54
C GLY A 30 13.91 -9.05 -9.09
N LYS A 31 13.18 -9.79 -8.28
CA LYS A 31 12.01 -10.53 -8.74
C LYS A 31 10.74 -9.77 -8.39
N LYS A 32 9.82 -9.75 -9.35
CA LYS A 32 8.54 -9.07 -9.16
C LYS A 32 7.66 -9.90 -8.23
N LYS A 33 7.07 -9.24 -7.25
CA LYS A 33 6.15 -9.86 -6.33
C LYS A 33 4.96 -8.94 -6.10
N ASN A 34 3.87 -9.52 -5.62
CA ASN A 34 2.69 -8.72 -5.36
C ASN A 34 2.01 -9.21 -4.09
N VAL A 35 1.19 -8.32 -3.54
CA VAL A 35 0.32 -8.62 -2.41
C VAL A 35 -1.05 -8.07 -2.75
N SER A 36 -2.08 -8.85 -2.51
CA SER A 36 -3.44 -8.38 -2.74
C SER A 36 -4.28 -8.66 -1.51
N TRP A 37 -5.27 -7.80 -1.29
CA TRP A 37 -6.17 -7.97 -0.16
C TRP A 37 -7.45 -7.19 -0.41
N PHE A 38 -8.45 -7.45 0.44
CA PHE A 38 -9.74 -6.79 0.36
C PHE A 38 -9.90 -5.90 1.57
N PRO A 39 -9.55 -4.61 1.48
CA PRO A 39 -9.71 -3.72 2.63
C PRO A 39 -11.20 -3.48 2.91
N PRO A 40 -11.57 -3.27 4.18
CA PRO A 40 -12.93 -2.83 4.47
C PRO A 40 -13.20 -1.51 3.75
N PRO A 41 -14.43 -1.32 3.25
CA PRO A 41 -14.72 -0.09 2.49
C PRO A 41 -14.39 1.19 3.24
N GLU A 42 -14.57 1.21 4.55
CA GLU A 42 -14.29 2.42 5.32
C GLU A 42 -12.80 2.74 5.37
N ASN A 43 -11.93 1.77 5.10
CA ASN A 43 -10.49 2.00 5.09
C ASN A 43 -9.93 2.22 3.69
N ALA A 44 -10.75 1.99 2.66
CA ALA A 44 -10.26 2.05 1.28
C ALA A 44 -9.81 3.45 0.90
N VAL A 45 -10.51 4.48 1.37
CA VAL A 45 -10.15 5.86 1.04
C VAL A 45 -8.79 6.21 1.62
N PHE A 46 -8.56 5.86 2.89
CA PHE A 46 -7.27 6.11 3.52
C PHE A 46 -6.14 5.43 2.76
N LEU A 47 -6.34 4.17 2.40
CA LEU A 47 -5.30 3.42 1.70
C LEU A 47 -5.06 3.94 0.30
N SER A 48 -6.11 4.31 -0.43
CA SER A 48 -5.93 4.83 -1.77
C SER A 48 -5.24 6.19 -1.75
N ASP A 49 -5.57 7.02 -0.77
CA ASP A 49 -4.89 8.30 -0.63
C ASP A 49 -3.41 8.12 -0.34
N MET A 50 -3.07 7.17 0.53
CA MET A 50 -1.67 6.89 0.83
C MET A 50 -0.93 6.47 -0.44
N LEU A 51 -1.52 5.55 -1.21
CA LEU A 51 -0.85 5.04 -2.40
C LEU A 51 -0.71 6.09 -3.48
N ARG A 52 -1.68 7.01 -3.62
CA ARG A 52 -1.63 8.00 -4.68
C ARG A 52 -0.80 9.22 -4.31
N ASN A 53 -0.79 9.60 -3.04
CA ASN A 53 -0.24 10.89 -2.63
C ASN A 53 1.11 10.79 -1.96
N GLU A 54 1.44 9.66 -1.36
CA GLU A 54 2.69 9.52 -0.63
C GLU A 54 3.75 8.86 -1.50
N LYS A 55 4.98 9.29 -1.29
CA LYS A 55 6.11 8.79 -2.05
C LYS A 55 7.35 8.92 -1.21
N PRO A 56 8.02 7.82 -0.89
CA PRO A 56 7.72 6.45 -1.24
C PRO A 56 6.75 5.78 -0.26
N VAL A 57 6.13 4.69 -0.72
CA VAL A 57 5.32 3.82 0.13
C VAL A 57 6.02 2.47 0.19
N TYR A 58 6.07 1.90 1.37
CA TYR A 58 6.75 0.62 1.59
C TYR A 58 5.78 -0.45 2.05
N PHE A 59 6.03 -1.67 1.60
CA PHE A 59 5.39 -2.85 2.15
C PHE A 59 6.37 -3.48 3.14
N VAL A 60 5.92 -3.64 4.38
CA VAL A 60 6.80 -4.10 5.46
C VAL A 60 6.22 -5.34 6.10
N GLU A 61 7.06 -6.36 6.25
CA GLU A 61 6.70 -7.56 7.00
C GLU A 61 7.57 -7.62 8.25
N SER A 62 6.92 -7.76 9.41
CA SER A 62 7.63 -7.78 10.69
C SER A 62 6.82 -8.58 11.70
N HIS A 63 7.45 -9.59 12.28
CA HIS A 63 6.85 -10.39 13.34
C HIS A 63 5.51 -10.98 12.95
N GLY A 64 5.41 -11.47 11.69
CA GLY A 64 4.18 -12.07 11.21
C GLY A 64 3.09 -11.09 10.83
N LYS A 65 3.38 -9.80 10.88
CA LYS A 65 2.41 -8.77 10.50
C LYS A 65 2.87 -8.07 9.24
N LYS A 66 1.90 -7.49 8.53
CA LYS A 66 2.17 -6.80 7.27
C LYS A 66 1.64 -5.39 7.37
N TYR A 67 2.41 -4.45 6.84
CA TYR A 67 2.09 -3.02 6.91
C TYR A 67 2.32 -2.36 5.58
N LEU A 68 1.52 -1.34 5.28
CA LEU A 68 1.87 -0.33 4.29
C LEU A 68 2.25 0.92 5.07
N THR A 69 3.38 1.52 4.74
CA THR A 69 3.88 2.65 5.51
C THR A 69 4.60 3.63 4.60
N THR A 70 4.64 4.87 5.03
CA THR A 70 5.45 5.89 4.38
C THR A 70 6.81 5.95 5.07
N SER A 71 7.73 6.71 4.50
CA SER A 71 8.97 7.00 5.21
C SER A 71 8.71 8.11 6.23
N TYR A 72 9.74 8.46 6.98
CA TYR A 72 9.61 9.56 7.94
C TYR A 72 9.35 10.86 7.20
N GLU A 73 8.39 11.63 7.68
CA GLU A 73 7.99 12.90 7.09
C GLU A 73 7.95 13.96 8.16
N PRO A 74 8.43 15.17 7.90
CA PRO A 74 8.27 16.25 8.86
C PRO A 74 6.80 16.60 9.02
N VAL A 75 6.40 16.86 10.26
CA VAL A 75 5.02 17.23 10.56
C VAL A 75 4.74 18.61 9.97
N GLY A 76 3.62 18.70 9.23
CA GLY A 76 3.22 19.97 8.66
C GLY A 76 3.83 20.28 7.31
N GLU A 77 4.64 19.38 6.77
CA GLU A 77 5.27 19.64 5.48
C GLU A 77 4.28 19.73 4.34
N GLU A 78 3.24 18.96 4.43
CA GLU A 78 2.24 18.93 3.35
C GLU A 78 1.50 20.23 3.23
N GLU A 79 1.66 21.14 4.18
CA GLU A 79 0.97 22.41 4.13
C GLU A 79 1.71 23.47 3.34
N SER A 80 2.91 23.17 2.98
CA SER A 80 3.69 24.10 2.20
C SER A 80 3.27 24.14 0.73
#